data_398fc556e7012c0f11ab9d5ab66eb685
#
_entry.id   398fc556e7012c0f11ab9d5ab66eb685
#
_cell.length_a   1.000
_cell.length_b   1.000
_cell.length_c   1.000
_cell.angle_alpha   90.00
_cell.angle_beta   90.00
_cell.angle_gamma   90.00
#
_symmetry.space_group_name_H-M   'P 1'
#
loop_
_entity.id
_entity.type
_entity.pdbx_description
1 polymer ?
#
loop_
_entity_poly.entity_id
_entity_poly.type
_entity_poly.pdbx_seq_one_letter_code
_entity_poly.pdbx_strand_id
1 'polypeptide(L)'
;MRKTKIVCTIGPASSSEEVFAEMCRAGLNVARLNFSHGTHAEHQQKFDMIRKVRRELELPIAIMLDTKGPEYRIRTFKNKEIMLKDGDPFTFTTRQVDGDETIVSVSYAGLANDLSVGDTVLVNNGLVIFEVENIEGTEIHCRVVTGGELSDCKSMSFPHKVLEQVYLSEQDKDDLLFGIQNGIDFVAASFVSRKQDVLDVRRFLDEHGGRDVEIIAKIENQTGIDNVEEICQACSGIMIGRGDLGVEVPFAELPAIQKYLITKCRLLGKRVITATEMLESMIHNPRPTRAEISDVANAVYDGTSAVMLSGESAAGKYPVRTVQTMAEIVEETEKHIDYEPLFRAEAFQIKNMVDAISHATCCMACDIHAKAIVVSSLSGATVRMVSRFRVPVDIIGMATNERVWYRLALSWGVQPVLCEETFTSTDVLFYNALRAAKKSMHLQPGDNVVMTGGNTTGTSGNTNLIKVETI
;
A
#
# COMPACT_ATOMS: atom_id res chain seq x y z
N MET A 1 -14.20 7.98 15.42
CA MET A 1 -13.60 6.76 14.77
C MET A 1 -12.28 7.15 14.11
N ARG A 2 -11.23 6.32 14.25
CA ARG A 2 -9.96 6.55 13.53
C ARG A 2 -10.18 6.45 12.01
N LYS A 3 -9.76 7.44 11.27
CA LYS A 3 -9.97 7.54 9.82
C LYS A 3 -8.83 6.90 9.01
N THR A 4 -7.57 7.17 9.36
CA THR A 4 -6.38 6.56 8.74
C THR A 4 -6.22 5.10 9.17
N LYS A 5 -5.97 4.21 8.22
CA LYS A 5 -5.90 2.76 8.44
C LYS A 5 -4.48 2.32 8.83
N ILE A 6 -4.36 1.13 9.41
CA ILE A 6 -3.07 0.54 9.79
C ILE A 6 -2.90 -0.78 9.05
N VAL A 7 -1.79 -0.89 8.32
CA VAL A 7 -1.31 -2.10 7.67
C VAL A 7 -0.18 -2.67 8.53
N CYS A 8 -0.23 -3.96 8.87
CA CYS A 8 0.85 -4.60 9.64
C CYS A 8 1.39 -5.81 8.90
N THR A 9 2.71 -5.89 8.80
CA THR A 9 3.38 -7.09 8.29
C THR A 9 3.34 -8.19 9.34
N ILE A 10 2.88 -9.37 8.93
CA ILE A 10 2.78 -10.55 9.79
C ILE A 10 4.03 -11.41 9.62
N GLY A 11 4.74 -11.59 10.71
CA GLY A 11 5.98 -12.35 10.77
C GLY A 11 6.11 -13.15 12.07
N PRO A 12 7.31 -13.63 12.41
CA PRO A 12 7.52 -14.49 13.58
C PRO A 12 6.96 -13.92 14.90
N ALA A 13 7.05 -12.60 15.10
CA ALA A 13 6.57 -11.96 16.34
C ALA A 13 5.04 -11.84 16.42
N SER A 14 4.32 -11.99 15.31
CA SER A 14 2.86 -11.75 15.22
C SER A 14 2.09 -12.95 14.65
N SER A 15 2.69 -14.13 14.58
CA SER A 15 2.09 -15.34 13.98
C SER A 15 1.35 -16.25 14.98
N SER A 16 1.22 -15.89 16.26
CA SER A 16 0.30 -16.59 17.17
C SER A 16 -1.10 -15.98 17.11
N GLU A 17 -2.14 -16.83 17.30
CA GLU A 17 -3.53 -16.39 17.28
C GLU A 17 -3.81 -15.32 18.34
N GLU A 18 -3.25 -15.45 19.54
CA GLU A 18 -3.44 -14.51 20.64
C GLU A 18 -2.86 -13.13 20.30
N VAL A 19 -1.59 -13.09 19.87
CA VAL A 19 -0.92 -11.82 19.51
C VAL A 19 -1.61 -11.16 18.34
N PHE A 20 -1.96 -11.92 17.30
CA PHE A 20 -2.66 -11.38 16.15
C PHE A 20 -4.05 -10.83 16.51
N ALA A 21 -4.82 -11.53 17.35
CA ALA A 21 -6.11 -11.07 17.84
C ALA A 21 -5.99 -9.77 18.67
N GLU A 22 -4.94 -9.64 19.50
CA GLU A 22 -4.67 -8.41 20.23
C GLU A 22 -4.28 -7.25 19.27
N MET A 23 -3.48 -7.51 18.23
CA MET A 23 -3.16 -6.52 17.19
C MET A 23 -4.42 -6.07 16.44
N CYS A 24 -5.35 -6.99 16.13
CA CYS A 24 -6.63 -6.63 15.53
C CYS A 24 -7.45 -5.71 16.44
N ARG A 25 -7.55 -6.02 17.74
CA ARG A 25 -8.25 -5.17 18.73
C ARG A 25 -7.54 -3.83 18.93
N ALA A 26 -6.21 -3.79 18.80
CA ALA A 26 -5.41 -2.57 18.86
C ALA A 26 -5.59 -1.66 17.63
N GLY A 27 -6.19 -2.19 16.54
CA GLY A 27 -6.58 -1.38 15.39
C GLY A 27 -5.93 -1.73 14.06
N LEU A 28 -5.33 -2.91 13.92
CA LEU A 28 -4.90 -3.45 12.63
C LEU A 28 -6.10 -3.55 11.66
N ASN A 29 -5.94 -3.11 10.43
CA ASN A 29 -6.95 -3.16 9.38
C ASN A 29 -6.57 -4.11 8.23
N VAL A 30 -5.28 -4.21 7.92
CA VAL A 30 -4.77 -5.04 6.84
C VAL A 30 -3.58 -5.86 7.32
N ALA A 31 -3.63 -7.16 7.15
CA ALA A 31 -2.52 -8.08 7.39
C ALA A 31 -1.70 -8.25 6.11
N ARG A 32 -0.46 -7.74 6.09
CA ARG A 32 0.46 -7.86 4.96
C ARG A 32 1.33 -9.10 5.13
N LEU A 33 1.40 -9.92 4.10
CA LEU A 33 2.28 -11.07 3.97
C LEU A 33 3.36 -10.78 2.93
N ASN A 34 4.62 -10.69 3.37
CA ASN A 34 5.75 -10.38 2.49
C ASN A 34 6.33 -11.68 1.89
N PHE A 35 6.11 -11.89 0.60
CA PHE A 35 6.55 -13.08 -0.13
C PHE A 35 8.02 -13.01 -0.61
N SER A 36 8.73 -11.91 -0.32
CA SER A 36 10.19 -11.90 -0.45
C SER A 36 10.88 -12.82 0.56
N HIS A 37 10.17 -13.27 1.60
CA HIS A 37 10.67 -14.10 2.68
C HIS A 37 9.69 -15.23 3.02
N GLY A 38 10.23 -16.36 3.43
CA GLY A 38 9.45 -17.52 3.85
C GLY A 38 9.04 -18.43 2.70
N THR A 39 8.41 -19.53 3.07
CA THR A 39 7.91 -20.57 2.15
C THR A 39 6.38 -20.51 2.08
N HIS A 40 5.79 -21.10 1.03
CA HIS A 40 4.34 -21.25 0.92
C HIS A 40 3.72 -21.97 2.14
N ALA A 41 4.44 -22.95 2.72
CA ALA A 41 3.96 -23.65 3.91
C ALA A 41 3.86 -22.72 5.14
N GLU A 42 4.84 -21.84 5.34
CA GLU A 42 4.81 -20.84 6.43
C GLU A 42 3.73 -19.78 6.16
N HIS A 43 3.54 -19.36 4.92
CA HIS A 43 2.47 -18.45 4.55
C HIS A 43 1.09 -19.07 4.71
N GLN A 44 0.93 -20.38 4.43
CA GLN A 44 -0.33 -21.09 4.66
C GLN A 44 -0.77 -21.05 6.12
N GLN A 45 0.15 -21.26 7.05
CA GLN A 45 -0.15 -21.16 8.48
C GLN A 45 -0.64 -19.75 8.87
N LYS A 46 -0.01 -18.69 8.30
CA LYS A 46 -0.45 -17.32 8.53
C LYS A 46 -1.84 -17.05 7.93
N PHE A 47 -2.12 -17.52 6.71
CA PHE A 47 -3.44 -17.42 6.11
C PHE A 47 -4.53 -18.07 6.96
N ASP A 48 -4.27 -19.27 7.46
CA ASP A 48 -5.22 -20.02 8.28
C ASP A 48 -5.50 -19.30 9.61
N MET A 49 -4.44 -18.82 10.28
CA MET A 49 -4.55 -18.01 11.49
C MET A 49 -5.37 -16.73 11.25
N ILE A 50 -5.03 -15.94 10.23
CA ILE A 50 -5.73 -14.68 9.92
C ILE A 50 -7.21 -14.95 9.66
N ARG A 51 -7.54 -15.96 8.83
CA ARG A 51 -8.91 -16.32 8.50
C ARG A 51 -9.71 -16.76 9.72
N LYS A 52 -9.09 -17.51 10.62
CA LYS A 52 -9.71 -17.94 11.88
C LYS A 52 -10.02 -16.73 12.77
N VAL A 53 -8.99 -15.94 13.10
CA VAL A 53 -9.12 -14.84 14.04
C VAL A 53 -10.07 -13.75 13.52
N ARG A 54 -10.02 -13.36 12.23
CA ARG A 54 -10.93 -12.33 11.70
C ARG A 54 -12.40 -12.76 11.74
N ARG A 55 -12.70 -14.08 11.60
CA ARG A 55 -14.06 -14.61 11.75
C ARG A 55 -14.50 -14.60 13.20
N GLU A 56 -13.65 -15.07 14.13
CA GLU A 56 -13.96 -15.10 15.56
C GLU A 56 -14.20 -13.70 16.15
N LEU A 57 -13.48 -12.70 15.64
CA LEU A 57 -13.62 -11.31 16.07
C LEU A 57 -14.69 -10.54 15.29
N GLU A 58 -15.25 -11.10 14.22
CA GLU A 58 -16.17 -10.44 13.29
C GLU A 58 -15.63 -9.10 12.77
N LEU A 59 -14.31 -9.05 12.44
CA LEU A 59 -13.63 -7.85 12.00
C LEU A 59 -13.27 -7.90 10.50
N PRO A 60 -13.40 -6.79 9.76
CA PRO A 60 -13.04 -6.69 8.36
C PRO A 60 -11.53 -6.56 8.17
N ILE A 61 -10.77 -7.59 8.54
CA ILE A 61 -9.33 -7.61 8.34
C ILE A 61 -9.01 -8.12 6.94
N ALA A 62 -8.45 -7.25 6.09
CA ALA A 62 -8.02 -7.63 4.74
C ALA A 62 -6.66 -8.33 4.75
N ILE A 63 -6.41 -9.16 3.74
CA ILE A 63 -5.13 -9.84 3.52
C ILE A 63 -4.47 -9.26 2.28
N MET A 64 -3.22 -8.81 2.43
CA MET A 64 -2.40 -8.25 1.36
C MET A 64 -1.18 -9.14 1.12
N LEU A 65 -1.05 -9.67 -0.10
CA LEU A 65 0.16 -10.33 -0.56
C LEU A 65 1.10 -9.28 -1.16
N ASP A 66 2.32 -9.20 -0.66
CA ASP A 66 3.36 -8.30 -1.17
C ASP A 66 4.37 -9.12 -1.97
N THR A 67 4.46 -8.87 -3.28
CA THR A 67 5.32 -9.64 -4.20
C THR A 67 6.78 -9.28 -4.01
N LYS A 68 7.66 -10.18 -4.43
CA LYS A 68 9.09 -9.88 -4.48
C LYS A 68 9.41 -8.84 -5.55
N GLY A 69 8.81 -8.97 -6.72
CA GLY A 69 9.06 -8.11 -7.88
C GLY A 69 10.45 -8.27 -8.51
N PRO A 70 10.77 -7.45 -9.52
CA PRO A 70 12.05 -7.47 -10.22
C PRO A 70 13.16 -6.87 -9.34
N GLU A 71 13.81 -7.71 -8.56
CA GLU A 71 14.94 -7.31 -7.72
C GLU A 71 16.26 -7.64 -8.40
N TYR A 72 17.17 -6.67 -8.44
CA TYR A 72 18.50 -6.82 -9.02
C TYR A 72 19.52 -6.97 -7.91
N ARG A 73 20.46 -7.92 -8.07
CA ARG A 73 21.49 -8.21 -7.07
C ARG A 73 22.82 -8.56 -7.74
N ILE A 74 23.92 -8.20 -7.08
CA ILE A 74 25.20 -8.82 -7.35
C ILE A 74 25.18 -10.28 -6.87
N ARG A 75 26.04 -11.11 -7.41
CA ARG A 75 26.23 -12.51 -6.99
C ARG A 75 27.24 -12.58 -5.84
N THR A 76 27.99 -13.67 -5.77
CA THR A 76 28.87 -14.01 -4.65
C THR A 76 30.32 -13.64 -4.94
N PHE A 77 31.09 -13.38 -3.90
CA PHE A 77 32.50 -13.16 -3.92
C PHE A 77 33.30 -14.40 -3.40
N LYS A 78 34.49 -14.63 -3.92
CA LYS A 78 35.40 -15.71 -3.45
C LYS A 78 35.60 -15.68 -1.95
N ASN A 79 35.76 -14.46 -1.38
CA ASN A 79 36.02 -14.22 0.02
C ASN A 79 34.78 -13.79 0.81
N LYS A 80 33.57 -13.91 0.23
CA LYS A 80 32.26 -13.46 0.77
C LYS A 80 32.10 -11.95 0.88
N GLU A 81 33.19 -11.21 1.03
CA GLU A 81 33.20 -9.74 1.14
C GLU A 81 34.46 -9.17 0.50
N ILE A 82 34.38 -7.94 0.03
CA ILE A 82 35.47 -7.15 -0.51
C ILE A 82 35.43 -5.73 0.03
N MET A 83 36.53 -4.99 -0.05
CA MET A 83 36.62 -3.57 0.27
C MET A 83 37.02 -2.78 -0.97
N LEU A 84 36.21 -1.83 -1.39
CA LEU A 84 36.46 -0.94 -2.53
C LEU A 84 36.79 0.48 -2.04
N LYS A 85 37.64 1.18 -2.79
CA LYS A 85 38.01 2.57 -2.52
C LYS A 85 37.50 3.47 -3.63
N ASP A 86 37.30 4.74 -3.30
CA ASP A 86 36.96 5.76 -4.29
C ASP A 86 38.02 5.80 -5.40
N GLY A 87 37.54 5.80 -6.65
CA GLY A 87 38.37 5.80 -7.85
C GLY A 87 38.82 4.43 -8.36
N ASP A 88 38.58 3.35 -7.63
CA ASP A 88 38.93 1.99 -8.09
C ASP A 88 38.16 1.65 -9.36
N PRO A 89 38.75 0.95 -10.34
CA PRO A 89 38.01 0.33 -11.44
C PRO A 89 37.30 -0.92 -10.96
N PHE A 90 36.07 -1.12 -11.39
CA PHE A 90 35.26 -2.29 -11.05
C PHE A 90 34.37 -2.70 -12.23
N THR A 91 34.17 -4.01 -12.42
CA THR A 91 33.37 -4.53 -13.52
C THR A 91 32.17 -5.32 -13.02
N PHE A 92 30.97 -4.97 -13.45
CA PHE A 92 29.82 -5.86 -13.36
C PHE A 92 29.72 -6.69 -14.63
N THR A 93 29.43 -7.98 -14.50
CA THR A 93 29.31 -8.86 -15.66
C THR A 93 28.06 -9.71 -15.61
N THR A 94 27.45 -9.94 -16.79
CA THR A 94 26.32 -10.87 -16.92
C THR A 94 26.78 -12.34 -17.07
N ARG A 95 28.10 -12.57 -17.21
CA ARG A 95 28.70 -13.92 -17.15
C ARG A 95 28.71 -14.41 -15.70
N GLN A 96 28.74 -15.73 -15.53
CA GLN A 96 28.88 -16.33 -14.21
C GLN A 96 30.35 -16.41 -13.85
N VAL A 97 30.76 -15.62 -12.84
CA VAL A 97 32.15 -15.61 -12.31
C VAL A 97 32.09 -15.61 -10.78
N ASP A 98 33.14 -16.15 -10.15
CA ASP A 98 33.37 -15.92 -8.73
C ASP A 98 33.98 -14.54 -8.54
N GLY A 99 33.22 -13.64 -7.88
CA GLY A 99 33.62 -12.24 -7.74
C GLY A 99 34.85 -12.02 -6.89
N ASP A 100 35.54 -10.91 -7.14
CA ASP A 100 36.70 -10.41 -6.37
C ASP A 100 36.70 -8.86 -6.37
N GLU A 101 37.81 -8.25 -5.96
CA GLU A 101 37.97 -6.79 -5.87
C GLU A 101 37.87 -6.06 -7.22
N THR A 102 37.77 -6.78 -8.34
CA THR A 102 37.77 -6.20 -9.70
C THR A 102 36.53 -6.50 -10.49
N ILE A 103 35.79 -7.57 -10.15
CA ILE A 103 34.63 -8.02 -10.96
C ILE A 103 33.62 -8.79 -10.09
N VAL A 104 32.35 -8.68 -10.44
CA VAL A 104 31.28 -9.53 -9.88
C VAL A 104 30.17 -9.78 -10.90
N SER A 105 29.58 -10.97 -10.85
CA SER A 105 28.38 -11.33 -11.63
C SER A 105 27.15 -10.60 -11.10
N VAL A 106 26.20 -10.33 -12.02
CA VAL A 106 24.89 -9.75 -11.67
C VAL A 106 23.75 -10.75 -11.91
N SER A 107 22.60 -10.52 -11.29
CA SER A 107 21.44 -11.41 -11.40
C SER A 107 20.69 -11.26 -12.72
N TYR A 108 20.73 -10.08 -13.33
CA TYR A 108 19.98 -9.75 -14.55
C TYR A 108 20.88 -9.83 -15.78
N ALA A 109 20.57 -10.77 -16.66
CA ALA A 109 21.37 -11.04 -17.86
C ALA A 109 21.30 -9.93 -18.94
N GLY A 110 20.24 -9.09 -18.91
CA GLY A 110 20.07 -7.99 -19.86
C GLY A 110 20.78 -6.69 -19.47
N LEU A 111 21.40 -6.63 -18.29
CA LEU A 111 21.88 -5.39 -17.70
C LEU A 111 22.83 -4.60 -18.61
N ALA A 112 23.75 -5.29 -19.30
CA ALA A 112 24.69 -4.63 -20.20
C ALA A 112 24.03 -4.00 -21.46
N ASN A 113 22.81 -4.44 -21.82
CA ASN A 113 22.06 -3.85 -22.93
C ASN A 113 21.26 -2.62 -22.48
N ASP A 114 20.87 -2.55 -21.22
CA ASP A 114 19.98 -1.53 -20.70
C ASP A 114 20.73 -0.31 -20.15
N LEU A 115 21.97 -0.49 -19.69
CA LEU A 115 22.83 0.58 -19.19
C LEU A 115 23.56 1.32 -20.31
N SER A 116 23.97 2.53 -20.01
CA SER A 116 24.74 3.42 -20.88
C SER A 116 25.91 4.06 -20.12
N VAL A 117 26.93 4.50 -20.83
CA VAL A 117 28.03 5.27 -20.25
C VAL A 117 27.49 6.52 -19.54
N GLY A 118 27.95 6.77 -18.33
CA GLY A 118 27.52 7.86 -17.45
C GLY A 118 26.37 7.48 -16.52
N ASP A 119 25.80 6.26 -16.62
CA ASP A 119 24.77 5.81 -15.69
C ASP A 119 25.35 5.53 -14.31
N THR A 120 24.55 5.78 -13.28
CA THR A 120 24.87 5.46 -11.89
C THR A 120 24.36 4.07 -11.52
N VAL A 121 25.21 3.27 -10.86
CA VAL A 121 24.83 2.00 -10.27
C VAL A 121 25.01 2.11 -8.76
N LEU A 122 23.93 1.90 -8.02
CA LEU A 122 23.92 1.88 -6.57
C LEU A 122 23.93 0.43 -6.08
N VAL A 123 24.79 0.11 -5.13
CA VAL A 123 24.87 -1.24 -4.54
C VAL A 123 24.82 -1.15 -3.02
N ASN A 124 24.31 -2.20 -2.38
CA ASN A 124 24.18 -2.28 -0.92
C ASN A 124 23.37 -1.10 -0.34
N ASN A 125 22.14 -0.91 -0.81
CA ASN A 125 21.26 0.20 -0.42
C ASN A 125 21.89 1.59 -0.65
N GLY A 126 22.66 1.75 -1.73
CA GLY A 126 23.29 3.02 -2.09
C GLY A 126 24.54 3.38 -1.29
N LEU A 127 25.03 2.46 -0.44
CA LEU A 127 26.27 2.69 0.35
C LEU A 127 27.52 2.66 -0.53
N VAL A 128 27.50 1.91 -1.64
CA VAL A 128 28.59 1.89 -2.63
C VAL A 128 28.03 2.35 -3.97
N ILE A 129 28.69 3.34 -4.57
CA ILE A 129 28.21 4.04 -5.77
C ILE A 129 29.23 3.88 -6.88
N PHE A 130 28.72 3.54 -8.07
CA PHE A 130 29.54 3.37 -9.28
C PHE A 130 29.00 4.25 -10.40
N GLU A 131 29.87 4.68 -11.30
CA GLU A 131 29.56 5.32 -12.56
C GLU A 131 30.04 4.43 -13.71
N VAL A 132 29.18 4.18 -14.69
CA VAL A 132 29.50 3.37 -15.87
C VAL A 132 30.42 4.17 -16.79
N GLU A 133 31.64 3.67 -17.06
CA GLU A 133 32.63 4.30 -17.94
C GLU A 133 32.65 3.69 -19.36
N ASN A 134 32.42 2.38 -19.47
CA ASN A 134 32.40 1.68 -20.75
C ASN A 134 31.57 0.38 -20.66
N ILE A 135 31.04 -0.08 -21.78
CA ILE A 135 30.30 -1.35 -21.88
C ILE A 135 30.86 -2.13 -23.08
N GLU A 136 31.34 -3.34 -22.83
CA GLU A 136 31.90 -4.24 -23.85
C GLU A 136 31.24 -5.64 -23.75
N GLY A 137 30.28 -5.90 -24.61
CA GLY A 137 29.54 -7.17 -24.63
C GLY A 137 28.79 -7.41 -23.34
N THR A 138 29.28 -8.30 -22.47
CA THR A 138 28.68 -8.64 -21.18
C THR A 138 29.31 -7.88 -19.99
N GLU A 139 30.35 -7.11 -20.26
CA GLU A 139 31.14 -6.41 -19.24
C GLU A 139 30.71 -4.96 -19.14
N ILE A 140 30.38 -4.51 -17.93
CA ILE A 140 30.01 -3.14 -17.60
C ILE A 140 31.17 -2.60 -16.74
N HIS A 141 32.05 -1.84 -17.35
CA HIS A 141 33.20 -1.25 -16.70
C HIS A 141 32.79 0.04 -16.00
N CYS A 142 33.01 0.09 -14.70
CA CYS A 142 32.63 1.18 -13.84
C CYS A 142 33.83 1.75 -13.08
N ARG A 143 33.70 3.00 -12.65
CA ARG A 143 34.57 3.60 -11.64
C ARG A 143 33.80 3.68 -10.33
N VAL A 144 34.44 3.34 -9.23
CA VAL A 144 33.88 3.53 -7.88
C VAL A 144 33.84 5.02 -7.56
N VAL A 145 32.65 5.58 -7.37
CA VAL A 145 32.44 6.97 -6.94
C VAL A 145 32.50 7.09 -5.43
N THR A 146 31.82 6.15 -4.73
CA THR A 146 31.86 6.02 -3.27
C THR A 146 32.17 4.57 -2.94
N GLY A 147 33.30 4.35 -2.34
CA GLY A 147 33.77 3.03 -1.92
C GLY A 147 33.14 2.56 -0.63
N GLY A 148 33.39 1.31 -0.28
CA GLY A 148 32.90 0.68 0.94
C GLY A 148 32.99 -0.82 0.90
N GLU A 149 32.49 -1.46 1.95
CA GLU A 149 32.38 -2.91 2.04
C GLU A 149 31.22 -3.44 1.18
N LEU A 150 31.51 -4.43 0.34
CA LEU A 150 30.54 -5.21 -0.40
C LEU A 150 30.60 -6.67 -0.01
N SER A 151 29.47 -7.26 0.34
CA SER A 151 29.32 -8.69 0.57
C SER A 151 28.37 -9.34 -0.44
N ASP A 152 28.22 -10.65 -0.35
CA ASP A 152 27.39 -11.46 -1.26
C ASP A 152 25.95 -10.98 -1.40
N CYS A 153 25.41 -11.09 -2.60
CA CYS A 153 24.00 -10.95 -2.90
C CYS A 153 23.38 -9.58 -2.56
N LYS A 154 24.17 -8.50 -2.51
CA LYS A 154 23.66 -7.16 -2.24
C LYS A 154 22.76 -6.65 -3.37
N SER A 155 21.75 -5.86 -2.99
CA SER A 155 20.84 -5.20 -3.91
C SER A 155 21.56 -4.23 -4.84
N MET A 156 21.02 -4.07 -6.04
CA MET A 156 21.45 -3.09 -7.02
C MET A 156 20.27 -2.21 -7.40
N SER A 157 20.51 -0.91 -7.58
CA SER A 157 19.54 0.06 -8.07
C SER A 157 20.16 0.92 -9.16
N PHE A 158 19.31 1.41 -10.07
CA PHE A 158 19.73 2.12 -11.27
C PHE A 158 18.88 3.39 -11.42
N PRO A 159 19.21 4.49 -10.72
CA PRO A 159 18.44 5.72 -10.75
C PRO A 159 18.18 6.22 -12.18
N HIS A 160 16.93 6.64 -12.45
CA HIS A 160 16.47 7.13 -13.75
C HIS A 160 16.55 6.13 -14.92
N LYS A 161 16.74 4.82 -14.64
CA LYS A 161 16.73 3.77 -15.67
C LYS A 161 15.51 2.86 -15.57
N VAL A 162 14.95 2.55 -16.72
CA VAL A 162 13.95 1.50 -16.88
C VAL A 162 14.65 0.31 -17.50
N LEU A 163 14.73 -0.78 -16.77
CA LEU A 163 15.31 -2.01 -17.30
C LEU A 163 14.23 -2.82 -18.05
N GLU A 164 14.61 -3.42 -19.17
CA GLU A 164 13.68 -4.19 -20.03
C GLU A 164 13.51 -5.65 -19.56
N GLN A 165 13.31 -5.83 -18.26
CA GLN A 165 13.00 -7.14 -17.70
C GLN A 165 11.50 -7.43 -17.74
N VAL A 166 11.13 -8.71 -17.92
CA VAL A 166 9.74 -9.15 -17.70
C VAL A 166 9.37 -8.90 -16.25
N TYR A 167 8.30 -8.13 -16.04
CA TYR A 167 7.92 -7.66 -14.72
C TYR A 167 7.58 -8.81 -13.75
N LEU A 168 6.71 -9.75 -14.17
CA LEU A 168 6.34 -10.91 -13.36
C LEU A 168 7.32 -12.06 -13.58
N SER A 169 8.14 -12.36 -12.57
CA SER A 169 8.96 -13.56 -12.52
C SER A 169 8.09 -14.82 -12.37
N GLU A 170 8.65 -16.01 -12.69
CA GLU A 170 7.94 -17.27 -12.43
C GLU A 170 7.65 -17.48 -10.95
N GLN A 171 8.52 -17.01 -10.06
CA GLN A 171 8.27 -17.02 -8.61
C GLN A 171 7.07 -16.14 -8.24
N ASP A 172 7.00 -14.89 -8.76
CA ASP A 172 5.86 -14.01 -8.48
C ASP A 172 4.55 -14.60 -9.00
N LYS A 173 4.59 -15.29 -10.15
CA LYS A 173 3.40 -15.98 -10.69
C LYS A 173 2.94 -17.11 -9.79
N ASP A 174 3.87 -17.93 -9.28
CA ASP A 174 3.56 -19.03 -8.35
C ASP A 174 3.01 -18.48 -7.02
N ASP A 175 3.61 -17.43 -6.48
CA ASP A 175 3.16 -16.74 -5.29
C ASP A 175 1.75 -16.14 -5.46
N LEU A 176 1.47 -15.53 -6.61
CA LEU A 176 0.15 -14.99 -6.94
C LEU A 176 -0.91 -16.09 -7.05
N LEU A 177 -0.60 -17.21 -7.69
CA LEU A 177 -1.50 -18.38 -7.76
C LEU A 177 -1.83 -18.90 -6.36
N PHE A 178 -0.81 -19.07 -5.54
CA PHE A 178 -0.98 -19.47 -4.14
C PHE A 178 -1.83 -18.46 -3.35
N GLY A 179 -1.60 -17.17 -3.55
CA GLY A 179 -2.38 -16.12 -2.92
C GLY A 179 -3.86 -16.12 -3.33
N ILE A 180 -4.16 -16.28 -4.64
CA ILE A 180 -5.52 -16.39 -5.16
C ILE A 180 -6.26 -17.58 -4.53
N GLN A 181 -5.61 -18.75 -4.47
CA GLN A 181 -6.17 -19.96 -3.84
C GLN A 181 -6.48 -19.75 -2.35
N ASN A 182 -5.68 -18.91 -1.68
CA ASN A 182 -5.85 -18.54 -0.28
C ASN A 182 -6.78 -17.35 -0.04
N GLY A 183 -7.37 -16.76 -1.08
CA GLY A 183 -8.37 -15.72 -0.98
C GLY A 183 -7.82 -14.38 -0.50
N ILE A 184 -6.73 -13.92 -1.08
CA ILE A 184 -6.17 -12.58 -0.85
C ILE A 184 -7.13 -11.49 -1.31
N ASP A 185 -7.10 -10.35 -0.63
CA ASP A 185 -7.90 -9.17 -0.95
C ASP A 185 -7.11 -8.16 -1.79
N PHE A 186 -5.79 -8.08 -1.57
CA PHE A 186 -4.87 -7.16 -2.24
C PHE A 186 -3.58 -7.84 -2.67
N VAL A 187 -3.02 -7.34 -3.77
CA VAL A 187 -1.62 -7.56 -4.15
C VAL A 187 -0.91 -6.22 -4.07
N ALA A 188 0.15 -6.15 -3.26
CA ALA A 188 1.13 -5.05 -3.32
C ALA A 188 2.23 -5.46 -4.32
N ALA A 189 2.23 -4.83 -5.47
CA ALA A 189 3.12 -5.13 -6.58
C ALA A 189 4.40 -4.31 -6.45
N SER A 190 5.56 -4.97 -6.20
CA SER A 190 6.84 -4.32 -5.91
C SER A 190 7.51 -3.73 -7.14
N PHE A 191 8.23 -2.61 -6.98
CA PHE A 191 9.02 -1.94 -8.01
C PHE A 191 8.26 -1.57 -9.28
N VAL A 192 7.00 -1.15 -9.16
CA VAL A 192 6.21 -0.69 -10.31
C VAL A 192 6.80 0.59 -10.86
N SER A 193 7.19 0.57 -12.14
CA SER A 193 7.81 1.69 -12.84
C SER A 193 6.89 2.31 -13.90
N ARG A 194 5.95 1.54 -14.44
CA ARG A 194 5.04 1.96 -15.53
C ARG A 194 3.68 1.27 -15.44
N LYS A 195 2.70 1.84 -16.12
CA LYS A 195 1.33 1.30 -16.21
C LYS A 195 1.31 -0.16 -16.68
N GLN A 196 2.20 -0.54 -17.61
CA GLN A 196 2.25 -1.89 -18.17
C GLN A 196 2.53 -2.94 -17.09
N ASP A 197 3.37 -2.65 -16.10
CA ASP A 197 3.68 -3.56 -14.99
C ASP A 197 2.41 -3.94 -14.23
N VAL A 198 1.57 -2.94 -13.95
CA VAL A 198 0.26 -3.17 -13.29
C VAL A 198 -0.69 -3.96 -14.19
N LEU A 199 -0.71 -3.68 -15.50
CA LEU A 199 -1.55 -4.41 -16.46
C LEU A 199 -1.14 -5.87 -16.59
N ASP A 200 0.14 -6.18 -16.48
CA ASP A 200 0.64 -7.57 -16.52
C ASP A 200 0.19 -8.34 -15.27
N VAL A 201 0.27 -7.73 -14.08
CA VAL A 201 -0.31 -8.30 -12.85
C VAL A 201 -1.82 -8.48 -13.01
N ARG A 202 -2.54 -7.48 -13.52
CA ARG A 202 -4.00 -7.53 -13.69
C ARG A 202 -4.41 -8.67 -14.63
N ARG A 203 -3.73 -8.80 -15.77
CA ARG A 203 -3.97 -9.86 -16.74
C ARG A 203 -3.78 -11.24 -16.09
N PHE A 204 -2.67 -11.42 -15.39
CA PHE A 204 -2.38 -12.69 -14.70
C PHE A 204 -3.47 -13.04 -13.67
N LEU A 205 -3.86 -12.08 -12.83
CA LEU A 205 -4.94 -12.28 -11.85
C LEU A 205 -6.27 -12.62 -12.54
N ASP A 206 -6.62 -11.95 -13.63
CA ASP A 206 -7.88 -12.17 -14.36
C ASP A 206 -7.96 -13.56 -14.99
N GLU A 207 -6.85 -14.06 -15.53
CA GLU A 207 -6.73 -15.38 -16.13
C GLU A 207 -6.80 -16.52 -15.11
N HIS A 208 -6.44 -16.25 -13.84
CA HIS A 208 -6.35 -17.28 -12.80
C HIS A 208 -7.40 -17.13 -11.69
N GLY A 209 -8.49 -16.41 -11.94
CA GLY A 209 -9.63 -16.31 -11.00
C GLY A 209 -9.50 -15.22 -9.96
N GLY A 210 -8.48 -14.35 -10.05
CA GLY A 210 -8.21 -13.24 -9.13
C GLY A 210 -8.83 -11.90 -9.57
N ARG A 211 -9.93 -11.88 -10.34
CA ARG A 211 -10.58 -10.63 -10.84
C ARG A 211 -10.94 -9.65 -9.73
N ASP A 212 -11.32 -10.17 -8.58
CA ASP A 212 -11.72 -9.37 -7.43
C ASP A 212 -10.56 -8.87 -6.58
N VAL A 213 -9.33 -9.34 -6.83
CA VAL A 213 -8.14 -8.90 -6.09
C VAL A 213 -7.77 -7.50 -6.55
N GLU A 214 -7.59 -6.58 -5.61
CA GLU A 214 -7.19 -5.20 -5.91
C GLU A 214 -5.66 -5.06 -5.89
N ILE A 215 -5.12 -4.23 -6.80
CA ILE A 215 -3.67 -4.02 -6.94
C ILE A 215 -3.29 -2.70 -6.29
N ILE A 216 -2.29 -2.75 -5.42
CA ILE A 216 -1.59 -1.61 -4.84
C ILE A 216 -0.19 -1.57 -5.48
N ALA A 217 0.08 -0.57 -6.30
CA ALA A 217 1.39 -0.41 -6.95
C ALA A 217 2.39 0.19 -5.95
N LYS A 218 3.52 -0.47 -5.73
CA LYS A 218 4.59 0.07 -4.86
C LYS A 218 5.47 1.00 -5.69
N ILE A 219 5.52 2.26 -5.26
CA ILE A 219 6.37 3.29 -5.86
C ILE A 219 7.67 3.31 -5.06
N GLU A 220 8.72 2.76 -5.66
CA GLU A 220 10.00 2.46 -5.02
C GLU A 220 11.21 2.95 -5.85
N ASN A 221 10.95 3.62 -6.97
CA ASN A 221 11.97 4.19 -7.86
C ASN A 221 11.51 5.49 -8.51
N GLN A 222 12.46 6.26 -9.08
CA GLN A 222 12.18 7.55 -9.71
C GLN A 222 11.20 7.42 -10.88
N THR A 223 11.35 6.39 -11.72
CA THR A 223 10.46 6.17 -12.87
C THR A 223 9.01 5.96 -12.45
N GLY A 224 8.77 5.26 -11.34
CA GLY A 224 7.43 5.09 -10.75
C GLY A 224 6.83 6.42 -10.27
N ILE A 225 7.65 7.35 -9.74
CA ILE A 225 7.21 8.70 -9.40
C ILE A 225 6.78 9.45 -10.65
N ASP A 226 7.60 9.46 -11.69
CA ASP A 226 7.36 10.18 -12.93
C ASP A 226 6.08 9.70 -13.63
N ASN A 227 5.80 8.40 -13.56
CA ASN A 227 4.67 7.74 -14.20
C ASN A 227 3.46 7.52 -13.28
N VAL A 228 3.44 8.10 -12.07
CA VAL A 228 2.42 7.79 -11.04
C VAL A 228 0.98 8.00 -11.53
N GLU A 229 0.74 8.97 -12.40
CA GLU A 229 -0.61 9.25 -12.91
C GLU A 229 -1.14 8.12 -13.80
N GLU A 230 -0.32 7.62 -14.72
CA GLU A 230 -0.69 6.51 -15.59
C GLU A 230 -0.76 5.17 -14.81
N ILE A 231 0.13 4.96 -13.82
CA ILE A 231 0.09 3.82 -12.91
C ILE A 231 -1.24 3.81 -12.14
N CYS A 232 -1.64 4.96 -11.62
CA CYS A 232 -2.91 5.13 -10.90
C CYS A 232 -4.14 4.82 -11.76
N GLN A 233 -4.08 4.97 -13.09
CA GLN A 233 -5.19 4.58 -13.97
C GLN A 233 -5.45 3.06 -13.95
N ALA A 234 -4.41 2.25 -13.73
CA ALA A 234 -4.48 0.78 -13.79
C ALA A 234 -4.61 0.11 -12.41
N CYS A 235 -4.26 0.79 -11.30
CA CYS A 235 -4.28 0.21 -9.95
C CYS A 235 -5.41 0.76 -9.06
N SER A 236 -5.63 0.14 -7.91
CA SER A 236 -6.58 0.57 -6.89
C SER A 236 -6.00 1.51 -5.84
N GLY A 237 -4.70 1.65 -5.81
CA GLY A 237 -3.93 2.50 -4.91
C GLY A 237 -2.44 2.31 -5.08
N ILE A 238 -1.66 3.09 -4.33
CA ILE A 238 -0.20 2.95 -4.29
C ILE A 238 0.29 2.72 -2.86
N MET A 239 1.50 2.19 -2.76
CA MET A 239 2.30 2.15 -1.53
C MET A 239 3.59 2.92 -1.78
N ILE A 240 3.88 3.90 -0.94
CA ILE A 240 5.15 4.63 -0.96
C ILE A 240 6.15 3.82 -0.15
N GLY A 241 7.02 3.07 -0.82
CA GLY A 241 8.04 2.24 -0.20
C GLY A 241 9.29 3.05 0.10
N ARG A 242 9.29 3.80 1.22
CA ARG A 242 10.31 4.81 1.52
C ARG A 242 11.72 4.24 1.70
N GLY A 243 11.84 2.99 2.12
CA GLY A 243 13.13 2.31 2.23
C GLY A 243 13.86 2.22 0.89
N ASP A 244 13.23 1.59 -0.11
CA ASP A 244 13.81 1.44 -1.45
C ASP A 244 13.83 2.78 -2.20
N LEU A 245 12.75 3.55 -2.10
CA LEU A 245 12.66 4.87 -2.74
C LEU A 245 13.74 5.84 -2.24
N GLY A 246 14.07 5.81 -0.94
CA GLY A 246 15.11 6.64 -0.33
C GLY A 246 16.54 6.29 -0.79
N VAL A 247 16.72 5.12 -1.44
CA VAL A 247 17.97 4.76 -2.11
C VAL A 247 18.03 5.35 -3.52
N GLU A 248 16.88 5.38 -4.22
CA GLU A 248 16.76 5.78 -5.62
C GLU A 248 16.72 7.30 -5.85
N VAL A 249 16.26 8.05 -4.85
CA VAL A 249 16.10 9.51 -4.94
C VAL A 249 16.98 10.24 -3.92
N PRO A 250 17.34 11.51 -4.16
CA PRO A 250 18.04 12.29 -3.16
C PRO A 250 17.25 12.31 -1.84
N PHE A 251 17.86 11.92 -0.73
CA PHE A 251 17.19 11.77 0.57
C PHE A 251 16.46 13.05 1.02
N ALA A 252 16.97 14.23 0.63
CA ALA A 252 16.37 15.51 0.96
C ALA A 252 15.02 15.76 0.24
N GLU A 253 14.76 15.07 -0.88
CA GLU A 253 13.55 15.21 -1.68
C GLU A 253 12.44 14.25 -1.22
N LEU A 254 12.76 13.18 -0.50
CA LEU A 254 11.83 12.13 -0.11
C LEU A 254 10.57 12.66 0.62
N PRO A 255 10.65 13.62 1.56
CA PRO A 255 9.46 14.17 2.19
C PRO A 255 8.54 14.94 1.22
N ALA A 256 9.11 15.66 0.24
CA ALA A 256 8.35 16.38 -0.77
C ALA A 256 7.67 15.40 -1.76
N ILE A 257 8.37 14.35 -2.15
CA ILE A 257 7.86 13.26 -2.99
C ILE A 257 6.70 12.56 -2.28
N GLN A 258 6.82 12.24 -0.99
CA GLN A 258 5.74 11.65 -0.19
C GLN A 258 4.47 12.52 -0.25
N LYS A 259 4.59 13.82 0.02
CA LYS A 259 3.46 14.77 -0.02
C LYS A 259 2.83 14.84 -1.42
N TYR A 260 3.65 14.90 -2.45
CA TYR A 260 3.19 14.90 -3.85
C TYR A 260 2.39 13.64 -4.17
N LEU A 261 2.93 12.45 -3.88
CA LEU A 261 2.29 11.17 -4.15
C LEU A 261 0.96 11.01 -3.37
N ILE A 262 0.93 11.38 -2.09
CA ILE A 262 -0.28 11.34 -1.28
C ILE A 262 -1.37 12.25 -1.87
N THR A 263 -1.03 13.49 -2.16
CA THR A 263 -1.98 14.48 -2.74
C THR A 263 -2.48 14.01 -4.10
N LYS A 264 -1.59 13.58 -4.99
CA LYS A 264 -1.94 13.11 -6.33
C LYS A 264 -2.90 11.93 -6.30
N CYS A 265 -2.60 10.93 -5.48
CA CYS A 265 -3.45 9.74 -5.34
C CYS A 265 -4.82 10.07 -4.77
N ARG A 266 -4.88 10.93 -3.75
CA ARG A 266 -6.14 11.38 -3.17
C ARG A 266 -7.02 12.05 -4.20
N LEU A 267 -6.48 12.99 -4.99
CA LEU A 267 -7.21 13.67 -6.06
C LEU A 267 -7.72 12.70 -7.15
N LEU A 268 -6.96 11.66 -7.44
CA LEU A 268 -7.34 10.60 -8.39
C LEU A 268 -8.32 9.57 -7.80
N GLY A 269 -8.67 9.67 -6.52
CA GLY A 269 -9.54 8.71 -5.82
C GLY A 269 -8.88 7.36 -5.56
N LYS A 270 -7.56 7.34 -5.42
CA LYS A 270 -6.76 6.16 -5.14
C LYS A 270 -6.35 6.13 -3.67
N ARG A 271 -6.23 4.91 -3.12
CA ARG A 271 -5.67 4.73 -1.78
C ARG A 271 -4.17 4.96 -1.81
N VAL A 272 -3.62 5.44 -0.72
CA VAL A 272 -2.17 5.57 -0.55
C VAL A 272 -1.76 5.02 0.80
N ILE A 273 -0.73 4.18 0.81
CA ILE A 273 -0.13 3.61 2.01
C ILE A 273 1.25 4.23 2.16
N THR A 274 1.51 4.89 3.28
CA THR A 274 2.86 5.35 3.63
C THR A 274 3.55 4.22 4.41
N ALA A 275 4.67 3.74 3.88
CA ALA A 275 5.30 2.51 4.33
C ALA A 275 6.79 2.69 4.65
N THR A 276 7.30 1.80 5.51
CA THR A 276 8.69 1.65 5.96
C THR A 276 9.18 2.76 6.89
N GLU A 277 9.99 2.38 7.88
CA GLU A 277 10.66 3.28 8.82
C GLU A 277 9.70 4.23 9.57
N MET A 278 8.49 3.74 9.91
CA MET A 278 7.48 4.57 10.60
C MET A 278 7.73 4.63 12.11
N LEU A 279 7.89 3.46 12.76
CA LEU A 279 8.19 3.30 14.18
C LEU A 279 9.35 2.32 14.38
N GLU A 280 10.37 2.38 13.53
CA GLU A 280 11.46 1.41 13.40
C GLU A 280 12.16 1.11 14.72
N SER A 281 12.37 2.14 15.57
CA SER A 281 12.98 1.95 16.89
C SER A 281 12.18 1.00 17.79
N MET A 282 10.86 0.84 17.55
CA MET A 282 10.00 -0.06 18.31
C MET A 282 10.22 -1.55 17.98
N ILE A 283 11.05 -1.88 17.02
CA ILE A 283 11.57 -3.26 16.86
C ILE A 283 12.24 -3.69 18.18
N HIS A 284 12.99 -2.80 18.80
CA HIS A 284 13.78 -3.09 20.00
C HIS A 284 13.29 -2.37 21.26
N ASN A 285 12.62 -1.21 21.12
CA ASN A 285 12.24 -0.33 22.23
C ASN A 285 10.70 -0.33 22.44
N PRO A 286 10.20 -0.22 23.68
CA PRO A 286 8.77 -0.18 23.97
C PRO A 286 8.11 1.16 23.65
N ARG A 287 8.88 2.17 23.20
CA ARG A 287 8.42 3.50 22.82
C ARG A 287 9.18 4.00 21.60
N PRO A 288 8.52 4.74 20.69
CA PRO A 288 9.19 5.34 19.55
C PRO A 288 10.01 6.58 19.94
N THR A 289 10.85 7.02 19.04
CA THR A 289 11.50 8.32 19.11
C THR A 289 10.52 9.45 18.83
N ARG A 290 10.85 10.68 19.20
CA ARG A 290 10.05 11.87 18.88
C ARG A 290 10.00 12.15 17.36
N ALA A 291 11.08 11.84 16.64
CA ALA A 291 11.13 11.96 15.18
C ALA A 291 10.14 11.02 14.50
N GLU A 292 10.07 9.76 14.93
CA GLU A 292 9.11 8.78 14.41
C GLU A 292 7.65 9.18 14.69
N ILE A 293 7.34 9.70 15.89
CA ILE A 293 6.01 10.23 16.20
C ILE A 293 5.65 11.36 15.23
N SER A 294 6.60 12.28 14.98
CA SER A 294 6.40 13.39 14.04
C SER A 294 6.24 12.91 12.60
N ASP A 295 6.94 11.85 12.19
CA ASP A 295 6.84 11.28 10.86
C ASP A 295 5.47 10.64 10.61
N VAL A 296 4.98 9.82 11.55
CA VAL A 296 3.62 9.26 11.49
C VAL A 296 2.59 10.39 11.41
N ALA A 297 2.68 11.39 12.30
CA ALA A 297 1.77 12.53 12.29
C ALA A 297 1.81 13.30 10.96
N ASN A 298 3.00 13.54 10.37
CA ASN A 298 3.13 14.17 9.07
C ASN A 298 2.41 13.39 7.95
N ALA A 299 2.56 12.06 7.90
CA ALA A 299 1.86 11.24 6.91
C ALA A 299 0.33 11.39 7.04
N VAL A 300 -0.18 11.50 8.27
CA VAL A 300 -1.62 11.73 8.56
C VAL A 300 -2.05 13.13 8.12
N TYR A 301 -1.28 14.17 8.46
CA TYR A 301 -1.52 15.55 8.00
C TYR A 301 -1.48 15.68 6.47
N ASP A 302 -0.59 14.94 5.80
CA ASP A 302 -0.51 14.88 4.33
C ASP A 302 -1.76 14.24 3.70
N GLY A 303 -2.56 13.50 4.49
CA GLY A 303 -3.80 12.86 4.07
C GLY A 303 -3.61 11.44 3.54
N THR A 304 -2.60 10.70 4.01
CA THR A 304 -2.43 9.28 3.66
C THR A 304 -3.69 8.46 3.98
N SER A 305 -3.96 7.39 3.22
CA SER A 305 -5.09 6.50 3.50
C SER A 305 -4.76 5.51 4.62
N ALA A 306 -3.51 5.09 4.67
CA ALA A 306 -3.01 4.16 5.67
C ALA A 306 -1.52 4.39 5.95
N VAL A 307 -1.09 3.97 7.14
CA VAL A 307 0.30 3.85 7.55
C VAL A 307 0.64 2.38 7.75
N MET A 308 1.89 1.99 7.51
CA MET A 308 2.30 0.58 7.56
C MET A 308 3.42 0.34 8.57
N LEU A 309 3.29 -0.75 9.32
CA LEU A 309 4.33 -1.34 10.15
C LEU A 309 4.96 -2.54 9.41
N SER A 310 6.27 -2.58 9.35
CA SER A 310 7.08 -3.60 8.67
C SER A 310 7.76 -4.53 9.68
N GLY A 311 9.04 -4.33 9.95
CA GLY A 311 9.81 -5.06 10.94
C GLY A 311 9.26 -4.94 12.36
N GLU A 312 8.68 -3.79 12.69
CA GLU A 312 8.11 -3.45 14.00
C GLU A 312 7.02 -4.45 14.43
N SER A 313 6.17 -4.89 13.49
CA SER A 313 5.11 -5.86 13.75
C SER A 313 5.48 -7.29 13.38
N ALA A 314 6.42 -7.48 12.43
CA ALA A 314 6.80 -8.80 11.93
C ALA A 314 7.84 -9.52 12.81
N ALA A 315 8.84 -8.79 13.32
CA ALA A 315 9.98 -9.33 14.05
C ALA A 315 10.27 -8.57 15.37
N GLY A 316 9.60 -7.45 15.60
CA GLY A 316 9.82 -6.60 16.77
C GLY A 316 9.42 -7.27 18.08
N LYS A 317 9.99 -6.80 19.18
CA LYS A 317 9.72 -7.31 20.52
C LYS A 317 8.33 -6.93 21.05
N TYR A 318 7.69 -5.92 20.47
CA TYR A 318 6.48 -5.30 21.02
C TYR A 318 5.37 -5.11 19.96
N PRO A 319 4.99 -6.16 19.19
CA PRO A 319 4.09 -5.99 18.02
C PRO A 319 2.75 -5.36 18.39
N VAL A 320 2.08 -5.82 19.45
CA VAL A 320 0.79 -5.27 19.91
C VAL A 320 0.94 -3.81 20.35
N ARG A 321 1.97 -3.52 21.17
CA ARG A 321 2.20 -2.15 21.66
C ARG A 321 2.51 -1.19 20.52
N THR A 322 3.20 -1.65 19.47
CA THR A 322 3.51 -0.85 18.29
C THR A 322 2.24 -0.48 17.52
N VAL A 323 1.30 -1.41 17.35
CA VAL A 323 -0.01 -1.11 16.74
C VAL A 323 -0.81 -0.12 17.60
N GLN A 324 -0.83 -0.31 18.94
CA GLN A 324 -1.47 0.64 19.85
C GLN A 324 -0.87 2.03 19.74
N THR A 325 0.46 2.14 19.75
CA THR A 325 1.17 3.41 19.60
C THR A 325 0.89 4.09 18.28
N MET A 326 0.88 3.34 17.17
CA MET A 326 0.50 3.84 15.86
C MET A 326 -0.93 4.39 15.88
N ALA A 327 -1.87 3.64 16.46
CA ALA A 327 -3.27 4.07 16.59
C ALA A 327 -3.40 5.33 17.46
N GLU A 328 -2.71 5.39 18.59
CA GLU A 328 -2.68 6.57 19.50
C GLU A 328 -2.19 7.83 18.75
N ILE A 329 -1.08 7.74 17.99
CA ILE A 329 -0.54 8.88 17.23
C ILE A 329 -1.52 9.33 16.14
N VAL A 330 -2.06 8.40 15.39
CA VAL A 330 -3.02 8.67 14.31
C VAL A 330 -4.27 9.35 14.87
N GLU A 331 -4.89 8.79 15.90
CA GLU A 331 -6.12 9.31 16.51
C GLU A 331 -5.91 10.70 17.10
N GLU A 332 -4.77 10.94 17.76
CA GLU A 332 -4.45 12.26 18.31
C GLU A 332 -4.25 13.28 17.19
N THR A 333 -3.49 12.93 16.14
CA THR A 333 -3.25 13.80 15.00
C THR A 333 -4.55 14.19 14.30
N GLU A 334 -5.46 13.23 14.08
CA GLU A 334 -6.75 13.47 13.42
C GLU A 334 -7.66 14.46 14.15
N LYS A 335 -7.54 14.60 15.48
CA LYS A 335 -8.29 15.59 16.26
C LYS A 335 -7.88 17.05 15.94
N HIS A 336 -6.66 17.23 15.45
CA HIS A 336 -6.09 18.54 15.12
C HIS A 336 -6.20 18.89 13.63
N ILE A 337 -6.88 18.07 12.82
CA ILE A 337 -7.12 18.33 11.39
C ILE A 337 -8.55 18.87 11.23
N ASP A 338 -8.66 20.09 10.71
CA ASP A 338 -9.94 20.64 10.28
C ASP A 338 -10.23 20.20 8.83
N TYR A 339 -10.93 19.08 8.71
CA TYR A 339 -11.20 18.44 7.43
C TYR A 339 -12.15 19.23 6.53
N GLU A 340 -13.10 19.99 7.09
CA GLU A 340 -14.10 20.69 6.28
C GLU A 340 -13.52 21.85 5.46
N PRO A 341 -12.72 22.77 5.99
CA PRO A 341 -12.02 23.78 5.20
C PRO A 341 -11.08 23.17 4.15
N LEU A 342 -10.38 22.09 4.49
CA LEU A 342 -9.52 21.38 3.53
C LEU A 342 -10.33 20.81 2.36
N PHE A 343 -11.48 20.17 2.64
CA PHE A 343 -12.40 19.66 1.62
C PHE A 343 -12.93 20.80 0.73
N ARG A 344 -13.36 21.92 1.30
CA ARG A 344 -13.92 23.04 0.55
C ARG A 344 -12.89 23.81 -0.27
N ALA A 345 -11.64 23.85 0.15
CA ALA A 345 -10.54 24.53 -0.57
C ALA A 345 -10.00 23.69 -1.75
N GLU A 346 -10.25 22.40 -1.78
CA GLU A 346 -9.66 21.49 -2.76
C GLU A 346 -10.40 21.56 -4.11
N ALA A 347 -9.65 21.74 -5.21
CA ALA A 347 -10.20 21.76 -6.57
C ALA A 347 -10.35 20.33 -7.12
N PHE A 348 -11.35 19.59 -6.65
CA PHE A 348 -11.64 18.25 -7.15
C PHE A 348 -12.11 18.25 -8.61
N GLN A 349 -11.50 17.42 -9.42
CA GLN A 349 -11.99 17.16 -10.77
C GLN A 349 -13.15 16.14 -10.73
N ILE A 350 -14.31 16.59 -11.17
CA ILE A 350 -15.51 15.73 -11.29
C ILE A 350 -15.57 15.23 -12.73
N LYS A 351 -15.30 13.93 -12.92
CA LYS A 351 -15.13 13.32 -14.26
C LYS A 351 -16.36 12.54 -14.75
N ASN A 352 -17.22 12.12 -13.82
CA ASN A 352 -18.38 11.27 -14.15
C ASN A 352 -19.49 11.41 -13.10
N MET A 353 -20.61 10.73 -13.33
CA MET A 353 -21.79 10.79 -12.47
C MET A 353 -21.52 10.31 -11.04
N VAL A 354 -20.74 9.24 -10.88
CA VAL A 354 -20.38 8.71 -9.55
C VAL A 354 -19.56 9.72 -8.76
N ASP A 355 -18.61 10.41 -9.42
CA ASP A 355 -17.85 11.50 -8.83
C ASP A 355 -18.77 12.64 -8.37
N ALA A 356 -19.71 13.05 -9.23
CA ALA A 356 -20.64 14.14 -8.95
C ALA A 356 -21.54 13.82 -7.76
N ILE A 357 -22.14 12.62 -7.73
CA ILE A 357 -23.00 12.15 -6.63
C ILE A 357 -22.18 12.03 -5.34
N SER A 358 -20.99 11.46 -5.40
CA SER A 358 -20.13 11.32 -4.22
C SER A 358 -19.71 12.68 -3.64
N HIS A 359 -19.38 13.65 -4.49
CA HIS A 359 -19.06 15.02 -4.08
C HIS A 359 -20.29 15.72 -3.47
N ALA A 360 -21.44 15.66 -4.14
CA ALA A 360 -22.71 16.23 -3.64
C ALA A 360 -23.13 15.62 -2.29
N THR A 361 -22.91 14.30 -2.11
CA THR A 361 -23.15 13.60 -0.83
C THR A 361 -22.28 14.19 0.28
N CYS A 362 -21.01 14.43 0.00
CA CYS A 362 -20.06 15.01 0.95
C CYS A 362 -20.41 16.48 1.28
N CYS A 363 -20.74 17.30 0.27
CA CYS A 363 -21.20 18.69 0.48
C CYS A 363 -22.45 18.72 1.35
N MET A 364 -23.46 17.93 1.01
CA MET A 364 -24.70 17.86 1.77
C MET A 364 -24.45 17.44 3.21
N ALA A 365 -23.61 16.43 3.44
CA ALA A 365 -23.29 15.97 4.79
C ALA A 365 -22.61 17.05 5.65
N CYS A 366 -21.72 17.85 5.06
CA CYS A 366 -21.10 18.99 5.73
C CYS A 366 -22.13 20.10 5.99
N ASP A 367 -22.93 20.50 4.99
CA ASP A 367 -23.88 21.61 5.06
C ASP A 367 -24.97 21.42 6.12
N ILE A 368 -25.43 20.18 6.33
CA ILE A 368 -26.46 19.85 7.34
C ILE A 368 -25.86 19.28 8.63
N HIS A 369 -24.55 19.30 8.78
CA HIS A 369 -23.81 18.72 9.92
C HIS A 369 -24.24 17.27 10.22
N ALA A 370 -24.29 16.45 9.16
CA ALA A 370 -24.72 15.06 9.28
C ALA A 370 -23.79 14.26 10.20
N LYS A 371 -24.37 13.33 10.96
CA LYS A 371 -23.65 12.46 11.87
C LYS A 371 -22.90 11.34 11.14
N ALA A 372 -23.49 10.87 10.03
CA ALA A 372 -22.92 9.81 9.20
C ALA A 372 -23.26 9.98 7.72
N ILE A 373 -22.38 9.46 6.88
CA ILE A 373 -22.67 9.15 5.48
C ILE A 373 -22.74 7.63 5.36
N VAL A 374 -23.84 7.08 4.84
CA VAL A 374 -23.95 5.65 4.55
C VAL A 374 -23.91 5.44 3.05
N VAL A 375 -22.98 4.61 2.60
CA VAL A 375 -22.77 4.34 1.18
C VAL A 375 -23.02 2.86 0.90
N SER A 376 -24.03 2.57 0.09
CA SER A 376 -24.33 1.22 -0.38
C SER A 376 -23.64 0.98 -1.72
N SER A 377 -22.78 -0.05 -1.82
CA SER A 377 -22.01 -0.31 -3.03
C SER A 377 -21.72 -1.79 -3.22
N LEU A 378 -22.05 -2.32 -4.41
CA LEU A 378 -21.79 -3.72 -4.77
C LEU A 378 -20.29 -4.05 -4.90
N SER A 379 -19.49 -3.10 -5.38
CA SER A 379 -18.04 -3.28 -5.60
C SER A 379 -17.16 -2.49 -4.63
N GLY A 380 -17.75 -1.66 -3.77
CA GLY A 380 -17.04 -0.72 -2.92
C GLY A 380 -16.55 0.55 -3.65
N ALA A 381 -16.76 0.67 -4.96
CA ALA A 381 -16.24 1.80 -5.74
C ALA A 381 -16.77 3.15 -5.26
N THR A 382 -18.09 3.29 -5.04
CA THR A 382 -18.69 4.52 -4.53
C THR A 382 -18.20 4.87 -3.13
N VAL A 383 -18.02 3.87 -2.28
CA VAL A 383 -17.45 4.08 -0.92
C VAL A 383 -16.06 4.71 -1.01
N ARG A 384 -15.21 4.23 -1.93
CA ARG A 384 -13.89 4.82 -2.19
C ARG A 384 -13.99 6.24 -2.72
N MET A 385 -14.94 6.51 -3.61
CA MET A 385 -15.15 7.87 -4.15
C MET A 385 -15.60 8.85 -3.06
N VAL A 386 -16.48 8.46 -2.15
CA VAL A 386 -16.84 9.29 -0.98
C VAL A 386 -15.64 9.47 -0.06
N SER A 387 -14.90 8.39 0.23
CA SER A 387 -13.72 8.41 1.10
C SER A 387 -12.62 9.39 0.61
N ARG A 388 -12.44 9.57 -0.72
CA ARG A 388 -11.39 10.45 -1.26
C ARG A 388 -11.53 11.92 -0.88
N PHE A 389 -12.74 12.36 -0.58
CA PHE A 389 -13.03 13.76 -0.25
C PHE A 389 -12.60 14.16 1.16
N ARG A 390 -12.26 13.20 2.02
CA ARG A 390 -11.72 13.44 3.37
C ARG A 390 -12.59 14.36 4.23
N VAL A 391 -13.91 14.17 4.18
CA VAL A 391 -14.84 14.96 5.00
C VAL A 391 -14.77 14.58 6.48
N PRO A 392 -15.16 15.51 7.40
CA PRO A 392 -15.14 15.24 8.84
C PRO A 392 -16.11 14.14 9.25
N VAL A 393 -17.20 13.95 8.49
CA VAL A 393 -18.29 13.00 8.76
C VAL A 393 -17.80 11.56 8.62
N ASP A 394 -18.22 10.69 9.53
CA ASP A 394 -17.89 9.27 9.47
C ASP A 394 -18.64 8.56 8.34
N ILE A 395 -17.93 7.66 7.62
CA ILE A 395 -18.45 6.97 6.45
C ILE A 395 -18.71 5.50 6.81
N ILE A 396 -19.96 5.06 6.67
CA ILE A 396 -20.33 3.65 6.79
C ILE A 396 -20.40 3.07 5.37
N GLY A 397 -19.53 2.13 5.07
CA GLY A 397 -19.49 1.43 3.79
C GLY A 397 -20.24 0.10 3.87
N MET A 398 -21.45 0.04 3.31
CA MET A 398 -22.22 -1.21 3.25
C MET A 398 -21.73 -2.08 2.11
N ALA A 399 -21.28 -3.28 2.45
CA ALA A 399 -20.89 -4.33 1.53
C ALA A 399 -21.94 -5.44 1.50
N THR A 400 -22.22 -6.00 0.32
CA THR A 400 -23.16 -7.11 0.14
C THR A 400 -22.50 -8.48 0.15
N ASN A 401 -21.18 -8.53 0.27
CA ASN A 401 -20.41 -9.75 0.37
C ASN A 401 -19.10 -9.53 1.15
N GLU A 402 -18.54 -10.60 1.69
CA GLU A 402 -17.34 -10.56 2.52
C GLU A 402 -16.12 -9.99 1.80
N ARG A 403 -15.93 -10.27 0.49
CA ARG A 403 -14.77 -9.78 -0.26
C ARG A 403 -14.74 -8.25 -0.32
N VAL A 404 -15.89 -7.62 -0.60
CA VAL A 404 -15.98 -6.16 -0.58
C VAL A 404 -15.81 -5.63 0.84
N TRP A 405 -16.39 -6.31 1.82
CA TRP A 405 -16.30 -5.95 3.23
C TRP A 405 -14.83 -5.89 3.69
N TYR A 406 -14.03 -6.91 3.40
CA TYR A 406 -12.60 -6.91 3.71
C TYR A 406 -11.84 -5.80 2.96
N ARG A 407 -12.08 -5.64 1.67
CA ARG A 407 -11.38 -4.62 0.87
C ARG A 407 -11.65 -3.18 1.31
N LEU A 408 -12.83 -2.92 1.86
CA LEU A 408 -13.17 -1.60 2.40
C LEU A 408 -12.35 -1.24 3.65
N ALA A 409 -11.76 -2.21 4.35
CA ALA A 409 -10.91 -1.98 5.50
C ALA A 409 -9.69 -1.09 5.23
N LEU A 410 -9.21 -1.01 3.98
CA LEU A 410 -8.13 -0.11 3.56
C LEU A 410 -8.62 1.29 3.14
N SER A 411 -9.91 1.58 3.21
CA SER A 411 -10.47 2.89 2.79
C SER A 411 -10.50 3.87 3.95
N TRP A 412 -9.90 5.04 3.76
CA TRP A 412 -9.82 6.09 4.77
C TRP A 412 -11.21 6.52 5.25
N GLY A 413 -11.39 6.68 6.55
CA GLY A 413 -12.63 7.16 7.16
C GLY A 413 -13.82 6.21 7.04
N VAL A 414 -13.63 5.01 6.45
CA VAL A 414 -14.71 4.06 6.22
C VAL A 414 -14.77 3.03 7.35
N GLN A 415 -15.98 2.83 7.89
CA GLN A 415 -16.35 1.69 8.70
C GLN A 415 -17.09 0.68 7.81
N PRO A 416 -16.48 -0.44 7.44
CA PRO A 416 -17.15 -1.46 6.66
C PRO A 416 -18.22 -2.17 7.46
N VAL A 417 -19.41 -2.35 6.87
CA VAL A 417 -20.52 -3.12 7.44
C VAL A 417 -20.98 -4.15 6.43
N LEU A 418 -21.01 -5.41 6.83
CA LEU A 418 -21.55 -6.49 6.01
C LEU A 418 -23.08 -6.49 6.13
N CYS A 419 -23.77 -6.46 4.97
CA CYS A 419 -25.21 -6.56 4.87
C CYS A 419 -25.55 -7.73 3.93
N GLU A 420 -26.01 -8.82 4.50
CA GLU A 420 -26.32 -10.05 3.73
C GLU A 420 -27.70 -9.99 3.04
N GLU A 421 -28.44 -8.92 3.27
CA GLU A 421 -29.77 -8.77 2.70
C GLU A 421 -29.73 -8.36 1.23
N THR A 422 -30.57 -8.98 0.42
CA THR A 422 -30.75 -8.59 -0.99
C THR A 422 -31.62 -7.34 -1.07
N PHE A 423 -31.14 -6.30 -1.72
CA PHE A 423 -31.90 -5.06 -1.92
C PHE A 423 -32.86 -5.20 -3.10
N THR A 424 -34.13 -5.43 -2.82
CA THR A 424 -35.18 -5.62 -3.82
C THR A 424 -35.78 -4.30 -4.32
N SER A 425 -35.60 -3.22 -3.54
CA SER A 425 -36.07 -1.86 -3.90
C SER A 425 -35.16 -0.81 -3.25
N THR A 426 -35.27 0.44 -3.71
CA THR A 426 -34.57 1.59 -3.11
C THR A 426 -35.02 1.84 -1.67
N ASP A 427 -36.27 1.56 -1.32
CA ASP A 427 -36.76 1.73 0.04
C ASP A 427 -36.13 0.70 0.99
N VAL A 428 -35.98 -0.56 0.55
CA VAL A 428 -35.27 -1.61 1.31
C VAL A 428 -33.81 -1.26 1.46
N LEU A 429 -33.16 -0.73 0.41
CA LEU A 429 -31.77 -0.28 0.46
C LEU A 429 -31.59 0.81 1.53
N PHE A 430 -32.41 1.87 1.50
CA PHE A 430 -32.29 2.98 2.45
C PHE A 430 -32.70 2.59 3.87
N TYR A 431 -33.69 1.70 4.04
CA TYR A 431 -34.03 1.14 5.34
C TYR A 431 -32.83 0.39 5.96
N ASN A 432 -32.16 -0.46 5.19
CA ASN A 432 -30.98 -1.17 5.68
C ASN A 432 -29.79 -0.24 5.92
N ALA A 433 -29.62 0.82 5.09
CA ALA A 433 -28.62 1.84 5.31
C ALA A 433 -28.80 2.55 6.67
N LEU A 434 -30.05 2.94 6.97
CA LEU A 434 -30.38 3.56 8.26
C LEU A 434 -30.16 2.59 9.44
N ARG A 435 -30.53 1.32 9.26
CA ARG A 435 -30.29 0.27 10.27
C ARG A 435 -28.81 0.04 10.54
N ALA A 436 -27.99 0.05 9.47
CA ALA A 436 -26.53 -0.02 9.59
C ALA A 436 -25.94 1.16 10.36
N ALA A 437 -26.42 2.38 10.08
CA ALA A 437 -26.02 3.56 10.82
C ALA A 437 -26.36 3.45 12.32
N LYS A 438 -27.60 3.08 12.65
CA LYS A 438 -28.07 2.88 14.04
C LYS A 438 -27.29 1.80 14.79
N LYS A 439 -26.87 0.74 14.09
CA LYS A 439 -26.06 -0.35 14.69
C LYS A 439 -24.60 0.08 14.93
N SER A 440 -24.05 0.89 14.03
CA SER A 440 -22.62 1.23 14.02
C SER A 440 -22.29 2.47 14.85
N MET A 441 -23.29 3.33 15.14
CA MET A 441 -23.10 4.62 15.80
C MET A 441 -24.19 4.89 16.83
N HIS A 442 -23.84 5.65 17.86
CA HIS A 442 -24.83 6.20 18.81
C HIS A 442 -25.51 7.42 18.20
N LEU A 443 -26.61 7.18 17.45
CA LEU A 443 -27.44 8.25 16.88
C LEU A 443 -28.48 8.71 17.91
N GLN A 444 -28.72 10.02 17.96
CA GLN A 444 -29.71 10.65 18.83
C GLN A 444 -30.89 11.19 18.01
N PRO A 445 -32.09 11.35 18.59
CA PRO A 445 -33.18 12.05 17.91
C PRO A 445 -32.75 13.45 17.46
N GLY A 446 -32.95 13.74 16.18
CA GLY A 446 -32.51 14.98 15.54
C GLY A 446 -31.18 14.88 14.78
N ASP A 447 -30.43 13.77 14.89
CA ASP A 447 -29.24 13.54 14.08
C ASP A 447 -29.61 13.29 12.61
N ASN A 448 -28.91 13.93 11.69
CA ASN A 448 -29.07 13.72 10.26
C ASN A 448 -28.10 12.63 9.75
N VAL A 449 -28.62 11.77 8.87
CA VAL A 449 -27.84 10.74 8.17
C VAL A 449 -28.03 10.94 6.66
N VAL A 450 -26.92 11.09 5.93
CA VAL A 450 -26.93 11.16 4.47
C VAL A 450 -26.63 9.77 3.91
N MET A 451 -27.48 9.29 3.03
CA MET A 451 -27.39 7.96 2.43
C MET A 451 -27.24 8.08 0.92
N THR A 452 -26.36 7.29 0.33
CA THR A 452 -26.17 7.24 -1.12
C THR A 452 -26.03 5.81 -1.61
N GLY A 453 -26.53 5.58 -2.82
CA GLY A 453 -26.48 4.26 -3.45
C GLY A 453 -26.98 4.33 -4.90
N GLY A 454 -27.04 3.18 -5.54
CA GLY A 454 -27.57 3.03 -6.89
C GLY A 454 -28.89 2.28 -6.89
N ASN A 455 -29.55 2.27 -8.06
CA ASN A 455 -30.70 1.42 -8.30
C ASN A 455 -30.36 -0.05 -8.05
N THR A 456 -31.32 -0.80 -7.54
CA THR A 456 -31.20 -2.23 -7.16
C THR A 456 -31.12 -3.17 -8.36
N THR A 457 -30.73 -2.69 -9.54
CA THR A 457 -30.65 -3.48 -10.79
C THR A 457 -29.49 -4.47 -10.85
N GLY A 458 -28.69 -4.58 -9.78
CA GLY A 458 -27.56 -5.53 -9.72
C GLY A 458 -26.32 -5.15 -10.53
N THR A 459 -26.29 -3.97 -11.17
CA THR A 459 -25.16 -3.50 -11.97
C THR A 459 -24.28 -2.56 -11.15
N SER A 460 -22.97 -2.82 -11.08
CA SER A 460 -22.00 -1.94 -10.42
C SER A 460 -21.82 -0.63 -11.20
N GLY A 461 -21.56 0.49 -10.50
CA GLY A 461 -21.29 1.79 -11.12
C GLY A 461 -22.52 2.68 -11.34
N ASN A 462 -23.70 2.30 -10.87
CA ASN A 462 -24.96 3.02 -11.06
C ASN A 462 -25.40 3.87 -9.84
N THR A 463 -24.46 4.39 -9.06
CA THR A 463 -24.78 5.29 -7.95
C THR A 463 -25.37 6.60 -8.48
N ASN A 464 -26.65 6.83 -8.18
CA ASN A 464 -27.42 7.94 -8.73
C ASN A 464 -28.44 8.54 -7.75
N LEU A 465 -28.43 8.13 -6.49
CA LEU A 465 -29.38 8.54 -5.47
C LEU A 465 -28.67 9.09 -4.23
N ILE A 466 -29.24 10.16 -3.67
CA ILE A 466 -28.91 10.68 -2.35
C ILE A 466 -30.21 10.84 -1.57
N LYS A 467 -30.23 10.38 -0.33
CA LYS A 467 -31.35 10.55 0.60
C LYS A 467 -30.85 11.06 1.93
N VAL A 468 -31.58 11.96 2.54
CA VAL A 468 -31.38 12.42 3.93
C VAL A 468 -32.49 11.89 4.81
N GLU A 469 -32.10 11.42 5.99
CA GLU A 469 -33.06 11.02 7.02
C GLU A 469 -32.65 11.65 8.35
N THR A 470 -33.63 12.17 9.08
CA THR A 470 -33.45 12.64 10.47
C THR A 470 -33.94 11.56 11.41
N ILE A 471 -33.15 11.22 12.44
CA ILE A 471 -33.45 10.14 13.41
C ILE A 471 -34.58 10.54 14.35
#